data_f2f647b7269d056dc4bafacc5dae7285
#
_entry.id   f2f647b7269d056dc4bafacc5dae7285
#
_cell.length_a   1.000
_cell.length_b   1.000
_cell.length_c   1.000
_cell.angle_alpha   90.00
_cell.angle_beta   90.00
_cell.angle_gamma   90.00
#
_symmetry.space_group_name_H-M   'P 1'
#
loop_
_entity.id
_entity.type
_entity.pdbx_description
1 polymer ?
#
loop_
_entity_poly.entity_id
_entity_poly.type
_entity_poly.pdbx_seq_one_letter_code
_entity_poly.pdbx_strand_id
1 'polypeptide(L)'
;MKRKRVEPAQADCGVNRKSTPQGLKPASLQLRSGTPELRALPNYIPLKGVTARTTCENNSHLGNDFTPQELRKLRSMKNPYGIQKFLDDASYHLEDTAWSPRRVLAEQSAHCLEGAIFAAAALRANGYPPLLLDFEAEHDTDHVIAIYKEDGCWGAVAKSNYAGCRWREPVYKSLRELALSYFNAYFNLRRERTLRRFSGPVNLKRFDEQNWMTTDKEVWFIVDHLFEIKHYPLITAAQAKRLHRVDERLFQAECLGKAFKA
;
A
#
# COMPACT_ATOMS: atom_id res chain seq x y z
N MET A 1 5.98 24.93 11.99
CA MET A 1 7.32 24.40 11.71
C MET A 1 7.18 23.57 10.45
N LYS A 2 7.64 24.05 9.29
CA LYS A 2 7.54 23.33 8.02
C LYS A 2 8.39 22.07 8.10
N ARG A 3 7.79 20.90 7.91
CA ARG A 3 8.53 19.63 7.78
C ARG A 3 9.45 19.74 6.56
N LYS A 4 10.75 19.52 6.75
CA LYS A 4 11.69 19.45 5.63
C LYS A 4 11.56 18.09 4.96
N ARG A 5 11.43 18.07 3.63
CA ARG A 5 11.65 16.85 2.84
C ARG A 5 12.99 16.25 3.24
N VAL A 6 12.98 14.99 3.64
CA VAL A 6 14.22 14.26 3.91
C VAL A 6 14.61 13.60 2.60
N GLU A 7 15.71 14.07 2.00
CA GLU A 7 16.30 13.38 0.86
C GLU A 7 16.69 11.95 1.27
N PRO A 8 16.39 10.93 0.46
CA PRO A 8 16.78 9.56 0.75
C PRO A 8 18.32 9.45 0.74
N ALA A 9 18.91 9.11 1.88
CA ALA A 9 20.32 8.78 1.95
C ALA A 9 20.61 7.59 1.02
N GLN A 10 21.42 7.81 -0.02
CA GLN A 10 21.97 6.77 -0.87
C GLN A 10 22.92 5.93 -0.02
N ALA A 11 22.42 4.79 0.47
CA ALA A 11 23.26 3.75 1.03
C ALA A 11 23.21 2.55 0.10
N ASP A 12 24.34 2.22 -0.46
CA ASP A 12 24.57 1.09 -1.33
C ASP A 12 24.30 -0.21 -0.56
N CYS A 13 23.23 -0.91 -0.94
CA CYS A 13 22.94 -2.25 -0.43
C CYS A 13 23.81 -3.24 -1.22
N GLY A 14 25.11 -3.26 -0.90
CA GLY A 14 26.08 -4.16 -1.53
C GLY A 14 25.68 -5.62 -1.36
N VAL A 15 24.94 -6.16 -2.32
CA VAL A 15 24.74 -7.59 -2.46
C VAL A 15 26.05 -8.17 -2.97
N ASN A 16 26.84 -8.69 -2.06
CA ASN A 16 28.08 -9.41 -2.39
C ASN A 16 27.71 -10.70 -3.14
N ARG A 17 27.80 -10.66 -4.48
CA ARG A 17 27.60 -11.81 -5.37
C ARG A 17 28.82 -12.76 -5.31
N LYS A 18 29.09 -13.38 -4.17
CA LYS A 18 30.02 -14.52 -4.07
C LYS A 18 29.67 -15.34 -2.83
N SER A 19 28.77 -16.27 -2.98
CA SER A 19 28.81 -17.63 -2.42
C SER A 19 27.47 -18.31 -2.69
N THR A 20 27.48 -19.19 -3.66
CA THR A 20 26.44 -20.22 -3.84
C THR A 20 26.52 -21.17 -2.64
N PRO A 21 25.47 -21.30 -1.82
CA PRO A 21 25.46 -22.34 -0.81
C PRO A 21 25.34 -23.69 -1.51
N GLN A 22 26.32 -24.56 -1.27
CA GLN A 22 26.29 -25.98 -1.68
C GLN A 22 25.02 -26.63 -1.12
N GLY A 23 24.41 -27.44 -2.00
CA GLY A 23 23.21 -28.21 -1.86
C GLY A 23 22.83 -28.74 -0.50
N LEU A 24 21.73 -28.30 0.00
CA LEU A 24 20.90 -29.09 0.91
C LEU A 24 20.09 -30.07 0.05
N LYS A 25 20.41 -31.37 0.15
CA LYS A 25 19.59 -32.43 -0.44
C LYS A 25 18.19 -32.35 0.15
N PRO A 26 17.13 -32.48 -0.63
CA PRO A 26 15.77 -32.51 -0.09
C PRO A 26 15.60 -33.76 0.76
N ALA A 27 15.29 -33.58 2.05
CA ALA A 27 14.85 -34.68 2.90
C ALA A 27 13.51 -35.19 2.34
N SER A 28 13.47 -36.44 1.95
CA SER A 28 12.26 -37.14 1.53
C SER A 28 11.31 -37.24 2.71
N LEU A 29 10.28 -36.37 2.72
CA LEU A 29 9.15 -36.50 3.63
C LEU A 29 8.27 -37.65 3.16
N GLN A 30 8.37 -38.79 3.84
CA GLN A 30 7.39 -39.89 3.69
C GLN A 30 6.08 -39.40 4.33
N LEU A 31 5.10 -39.10 3.49
CA LEU A 31 3.70 -38.85 3.89
C LEU A 31 3.14 -40.15 4.48
N ARG A 32 3.00 -40.21 5.81
CA ARG A 32 2.14 -41.22 6.45
C ARG A 32 0.69 -40.83 6.17
N SER A 33 -0.01 -41.66 5.43
CA SER A 33 -1.43 -41.62 5.23
C SER A 33 -2.16 -41.87 6.57
N GLY A 34 -2.61 -40.77 7.20
CA GLY A 34 -3.50 -40.79 8.33
C GLY A 34 -4.39 -39.57 8.20
N THR A 35 -5.61 -39.76 7.73
CA THR A 35 -6.66 -38.76 7.72
C THR A 35 -7.03 -38.37 9.15
N PRO A 36 -6.79 -37.13 9.60
CA PRO A 36 -7.42 -36.63 10.82
C PRO A 36 -8.88 -36.28 10.48
N GLU A 37 -9.84 -36.91 11.13
CA GLU A 37 -11.21 -36.48 11.16
C GLU A 37 -11.27 -35.01 11.60
N LEU A 38 -11.71 -34.15 10.71
CA LEU A 38 -12.12 -32.78 11.01
C LEU A 38 -13.36 -32.85 11.91
N ARG A 39 -13.16 -32.75 13.23
CA ARG A 39 -14.27 -32.44 14.14
C ARG A 39 -14.84 -31.07 13.76
N ALA A 40 -16.05 -31.07 13.22
CA ALA A 40 -16.81 -29.89 12.94
C ALA A 40 -16.95 -29.05 14.20
N LEU A 41 -16.47 -27.79 14.14
CA LEU A 41 -16.79 -26.78 15.17
C LEU A 41 -18.30 -26.50 15.11
N PRO A 42 -19.03 -26.57 16.21
CA PRO A 42 -20.46 -26.27 16.23
C PRO A 42 -20.67 -24.76 16.11
N ASN A 43 -21.68 -24.40 15.31
CA ASN A 43 -22.28 -23.06 15.15
C ASN A 43 -21.65 -22.09 14.18
N TYR A 44 -21.56 -22.47 12.90
CA TYR A 44 -21.64 -21.50 11.83
C TYR A 44 -23.13 -21.21 11.53
N ILE A 45 -23.65 -20.08 12.01
CA ILE A 45 -24.94 -19.54 11.58
C ILE A 45 -24.69 -18.75 10.31
N PRO A 46 -25.19 -19.15 9.14
CA PRO A 46 -25.08 -18.33 7.94
C PRO A 46 -26.00 -17.13 8.11
N LEU A 47 -25.45 -15.95 8.27
CA LEU A 47 -26.17 -14.69 8.13
C LEU A 47 -26.65 -14.57 6.69
N LYS A 48 -27.93 -14.89 6.45
CA LYS A 48 -28.63 -14.63 5.20
C LYS A 48 -28.64 -13.14 4.93
N GLY A 49 -28.06 -12.75 3.79
CA GLY A 49 -28.48 -11.65 2.94
C GLY A 49 -28.47 -10.26 3.56
N VAL A 50 -27.33 -9.59 3.54
CA VAL A 50 -27.30 -8.13 3.35
C VAL A 50 -26.36 -7.85 2.19
N THR A 51 -26.90 -7.91 0.98
CA THR A 51 -26.30 -7.25 -0.18
C THR A 51 -26.52 -5.76 0.00
N ALA A 52 -25.67 -5.10 0.74
CA ALA A 52 -25.56 -3.66 0.71
C ALA A 52 -24.79 -3.26 -0.57
N ARG A 53 -25.42 -3.42 -1.72
CA ARG A 53 -25.14 -2.56 -2.87
C ARG A 53 -25.64 -1.17 -2.46
N THR A 54 -24.79 -0.38 -1.88
CA THR A 54 -25.02 1.06 -1.77
C THR A 54 -25.23 1.58 -3.18
N THR A 55 -26.44 2.04 -3.44
CA THR A 55 -26.89 2.65 -4.68
C THR A 55 -25.86 3.66 -5.18
N CYS A 56 -25.52 3.53 -6.46
CA CYS A 56 -24.63 4.43 -7.20
C CYS A 56 -25.12 5.88 -7.09
N GLU A 57 -24.66 6.62 -6.10
CA GLU A 57 -24.73 8.08 -6.15
C GLU A 57 -23.67 8.57 -7.12
N ASN A 58 -24.15 9.04 -8.26
CA ASN A 58 -23.49 9.85 -9.30
C ASN A 58 -22.01 9.57 -9.59
N ASN A 59 -21.76 8.55 -10.40
CA ASN A 59 -20.51 8.35 -11.14
C ASN A 59 -20.37 9.32 -12.36
N SER A 60 -21.13 10.41 -12.41
CA SER A 60 -21.16 11.33 -13.55
C SER A 60 -19.83 12.06 -13.80
N HIS A 61 -19.02 12.27 -12.77
CA HIS A 61 -17.74 12.95 -12.92
C HIS A 61 -16.64 12.05 -13.53
N LEU A 62 -16.63 10.75 -13.28
CA LEU A 62 -15.60 9.84 -13.84
C LEU A 62 -15.63 9.72 -15.36
N GLY A 63 -16.80 9.88 -15.99
CA GLY A 63 -16.98 9.81 -17.43
C GLY A 63 -16.47 11.04 -18.18
N ASN A 64 -16.28 12.17 -17.48
CA ASN A 64 -15.75 13.39 -18.04
C ASN A 64 -14.22 13.52 -17.88
N ASP A 65 -13.63 12.77 -16.95
CA ASP A 65 -12.21 12.89 -16.60
C ASP A 65 -11.34 11.94 -17.42
N PHE A 66 -11.71 10.65 -17.51
CA PHE A 66 -10.98 9.63 -18.25
C PHE A 66 -11.60 9.39 -19.63
N THR A 67 -10.77 9.09 -20.64
CA THR A 67 -11.26 8.60 -21.92
C THR A 67 -12.00 7.25 -21.72
N PRO A 68 -12.92 6.88 -22.64
CA PRO A 68 -13.61 5.59 -22.55
C PRO A 68 -12.64 4.38 -22.50
N GLN A 69 -11.48 4.49 -23.12
CA GLN A 69 -10.46 3.43 -23.11
C GLN A 69 -9.77 3.33 -21.74
N GLU A 70 -9.34 4.45 -21.17
CA GLU A 70 -8.75 4.52 -19.84
C GLU A 70 -9.72 3.99 -18.77
N LEU A 71 -10.98 4.44 -18.85
CA LEU A 71 -12.00 4.01 -17.91
C LEU A 71 -12.29 2.49 -17.99
N ARG A 72 -12.31 1.93 -19.24
CA ARG A 72 -12.40 0.48 -19.42
C ARG A 72 -11.22 -0.24 -18.77
N LYS A 73 -9.99 0.29 -18.92
CA LYS A 73 -8.79 -0.29 -18.32
C LYS A 73 -8.88 -0.28 -16.77
N LEU A 74 -9.27 0.84 -16.16
CA LEU A 74 -9.45 0.93 -14.71
C LEU A 74 -10.54 -0.03 -14.22
N ARG A 75 -11.68 -0.11 -14.89
CA ARG A 75 -12.78 -1.03 -14.55
C ARG A 75 -12.44 -2.49 -14.77
N SER A 76 -11.53 -2.81 -15.71
CA SER A 76 -11.09 -4.19 -15.94
C SER A 76 -10.33 -4.80 -14.76
N MET A 77 -9.84 -3.98 -13.83
CA MET A 77 -9.19 -4.44 -12.58
C MET A 77 -10.20 -5.03 -11.58
N LYS A 78 -11.50 -4.70 -11.71
CA LYS A 78 -12.67 -5.27 -11.03
C LYS A 78 -12.75 -5.09 -9.52
N ASN A 79 -11.65 -5.27 -8.79
CA ASN A 79 -11.62 -5.28 -7.33
C ASN A 79 -10.25 -4.79 -6.82
N PRO A 80 -10.10 -4.54 -5.50
CA PRO A 80 -8.84 -4.06 -4.92
C PRO A 80 -7.63 -4.94 -5.22
N TYR A 81 -7.81 -6.26 -5.25
CA TYR A 81 -6.70 -7.18 -5.56
C TYR A 81 -6.25 -7.07 -7.03
N GLY A 82 -7.17 -6.88 -7.97
CA GLY A 82 -6.83 -6.62 -9.38
C GLY A 82 -6.07 -5.31 -9.58
N ILE A 83 -6.38 -4.29 -8.76
CA ILE A 83 -5.62 -3.02 -8.73
C ILE A 83 -4.21 -3.26 -8.17
N GLN A 84 -4.08 -4.05 -7.10
CA GLN A 84 -2.78 -4.42 -6.56
C GLN A 84 -1.92 -5.15 -7.60
N LYS A 85 -2.48 -6.10 -8.33
CA LYS A 85 -1.77 -6.81 -9.39
C LYS A 85 -1.23 -5.86 -10.46
N PHE A 86 -2.03 -4.89 -10.90
CA PHE A 86 -1.54 -3.87 -11.84
C PHE A 86 -0.34 -3.12 -11.27
N LEU A 87 -0.39 -2.72 -9.99
CA LEU A 87 0.72 -2.02 -9.35
C LEU A 87 1.94 -2.93 -9.12
N ASP A 88 1.74 -4.21 -8.88
CA ASP A 88 2.85 -5.18 -8.76
C ASP A 88 3.59 -5.37 -10.09
N ASP A 89 2.85 -5.38 -11.21
CA ASP A 89 3.39 -5.49 -12.57
C ASP A 89 4.04 -4.18 -13.05
N ALA A 90 3.61 -3.03 -12.54
CA ALA A 90 4.20 -1.73 -12.86
C ALA A 90 5.62 -1.61 -12.30
N SER A 91 6.52 -0.94 -13.01
CA SER A 91 7.87 -0.66 -12.52
C SER A 91 7.84 0.29 -11.31
N TYR A 92 8.90 0.24 -10.47
CA TYR A 92 9.01 1.19 -9.37
C TYR A 92 9.69 2.47 -9.85
N HIS A 93 9.00 3.62 -9.70
CA HIS A 93 9.48 4.93 -10.08
C HIS A 93 10.39 5.49 -8.97
N LEU A 94 11.59 5.92 -9.33
CA LEU A 94 12.62 6.34 -8.37
C LEU A 94 12.77 7.86 -8.25
N GLU A 95 12.08 8.64 -9.11
CA GLU A 95 12.13 10.09 -9.09
C GLU A 95 11.14 10.69 -8.07
N ASP A 96 11.46 11.86 -7.53
CA ASP A 96 10.58 12.61 -6.62
C ASP A 96 9.57 13.43 -7.43
N THR A 97 8.45 12.79 -7.75
CA THR A 97 7.36 13.36 -8.53
C THR A 97 6.00 13.07 -7.88
N ALA A 98 4.93 13.67 -8.39
CA ALA A 98 3.56 13.43 -7.95
C ALA A 98 2.65 13.28 -9.17
N TRP A 99 2.81 12.18 -9.90
CA TRP A 99 2.05 11.92 -11.13
C TRP A 99 0.57 11.68 -10.86
N SER A 100 -0.24 12.20 -11.79
CA SER A 100 -1.66 11.88 -11.80
C SER A 100 -1.92 10.40 -12.15
N PRO A 101 -3.08 9.83 -11.76
CA PRO A 101 -3.49 8.48 -12.14
C PRO A 101 -3.42 8.19 -13.64
N ARG A 102 -3.77 9.16 -14.49
CA ARG A 102 -3.63 9.03 -15.96
C ARG A 102 -2.19 8.76 -16.34
N ARG A 103 -1.25 9.52 -15.79
CA ARG A 103 0.17 9.35 -16.12
C ARG A 103 0.70 8.01 -15.62
N VAL A 104 0.35 7.58 -14.42
CA VAL A 104 0.70 6.23 -13.93
C VAL A 104 0.17 5.12 -14.83
N LEU A 105 -1.08 5.28 -15.33
CA LEU A 105 -1.69 4.32 -16.26
C LEU A 105 -0.95 4.24 -17.59
N ALA A 106 -0.47 5.37 -18.11
CA ALA A 106 0.26 5.47 -19.37
C ALA A 106 1.69 4.92 -19.25
N GLU A 107 2.41 5.33 -18.21
CA GLU A 107 3.82 5.00 -18.01
C GLU A 107 4.02 3.60 -17.38
N GLN A 108 2.99 3.01 -16.79
CA GLN A 108 3.06 1.74 -16.04
C GLN A 108 4.21 1.72 -15.02
N SER A 109 4.37 2.84 -14.35
CA SER A 109 5.40 3.08 -13.35
C SER A 109 4.86 3.98 -12.25
N ALA A 110 5.24 3.72 -10.99
CA ALA A 110 4.84 4.53 -9.86
C ALA A 110 5.73 4.27 -8.64
N HIS A 111 5.96 5.27 -7.80
CA HIS A 111 6.39 5.07 -6.42
C HIS A 111 5.18 5.01 -5.46
N CYS A 112 5.41 5.00 -4.14
CA CYS A 112 4.35 4.76 -3.15
C CYS A 112 3.19 5.78 -3.23
N LEU A 113 3.48 7.07 -3.32
CA LEU A 113 2.47 8.12 -3.41
C LEU A 113 1.64 8.01 -4.69
N GLU A 114 2.31 7.93 -5.84
CA GLU A 114 1.67 7.84 -7.15
C GLU A 114 0.84 6.57 -7.29
N GLY A 115 1.36 5.44 -6.79
CA GLY A 115 0.65 4.17 -6.73
C GLY A 115 -0.59 4.22 -5.85
N ALA A 116 -0.53 4.92 -4.70
CA ALA A 116 -1.68 5.09 -3.82
C ALA A 116 -2.75 6.01 -4.44
N ILE A 117 -2.35 7.12 -5.06
CA ILE A 117 -3.27 8.04 -5.76
C ILE A 117 -3.92 7.31 -6.95
N PHE A 118 -3.15 6.55 -7.74
CA PHE A 118 -3.67 5.70 -8.82
C PHE A 118 -4.67 4.66 -8.30
N ALA A 119 -4.31 3.94 -7.23
CA ALA A 119 -5.18 2.94 -6.63
C ALA A 119 -6.49 3.56 -6.14
N ALA A 120 -6.47 4.77 -5.55
CA ALA A 120 -7.68 5.48 -5.14
C ALA A 120 -8.58 5.81 -6.35
N ALA A 121 -8.01 6.23 -7.50
CA ALA A 121 -8.78 6.46 -8.73
C ALA A 121 -9.37 5.17 -9.29
N ALA A 122 -8.59 4.08 -9.32
CA ALA A 122 -9.05 2.77 -9.78
C ALA A 122 -10.13 2.18 -8.85
N LEU A 123 -9.99 2.34 -7.53
CA LEU A 123 -11.02 2.00 -6.54
C LEU A 123 -12.31 2.78 -6.81
N ARG A 124 -12.22 4.10 -7.05
CA ARG A 124 -13.37 4.94 -7.42
C ARG A 124 -14.05 4.46 -8.69
N ALA A 125 -13.29 4.08 -9.72
CA ALA A 125 -13.83 3.55 -10.97
C ALA A 125 -14.57 2.21 -10.79
N ASN A 126 -14.26 1.47 -9.72
CA ASN A 126 -14.87 0.18 -9.34
C ASN A 126 -15.88 0.29 -8.18
N GLY A 127 -16.32 1.51 -7.83
CA GLY A 127 -17.41 1.74 -6.88
C GLY A 127 -16.99 1.92 -5.42
N TYR A 128 -15.70 1.96 -5.11
CA TYR A 128 -15.18 2.26 -3.78
C TYR A 128 -14.92 3.77 -3.59
N PRO A 129 -14.97 4.29 -2.37
CA PRO A 129 -14.49 5.64 -2.10
C PRO A 129 -12.99 5.79 -2.38
N PRO A 130 -12.50 6.90 -2.98
CA PRO A 130 -11.09 7.13 -3.24
C PRO A 130 -10.38 7.61 -1.96
N LEU A 131 -10.01 6.69 -1.09
CA LEU A 131 -9.44 7.00 0.22
C LEU A 131 -7.93 6.73 0.26
N LEU A 132 -7.19 7.68 0.85
CA LEU A 132 -5.79 7.52 1.20
C LEU A 132 -5.60 7.47 2.71
N LEU A 133 -4.54 6.81 3.14
CA LEU A 133 -3.99 6.84 4.49
C LEU A 133 -2.49 7.11 4.38
N ASP A 134 -2.01 8.07 5.16
CA ASP A 134 -0.60 8.43 5.22
C ASP A 134 0.07 7.89 6.48
N PHE A 135 1.28 7.39 6.33
CA PHE A 135 2.15 6.91 7.39
C PHE A 135 3.34 7.85 7.57
N GLU A 136 3.45 8.42 8.76
CA GLU A 136 4.57 9.27 9.14
C GLU A 136 5.68 8.43 9.79
N ALA A 137 6.89 8.56 9.24
CA ALA A 137 8.08 7.88 9.71
C ALA A 137 9.08 8.84 10.36
N GLU A 138 9.99 8.32 11.18
CA GLU A 138 11.10 9.04 11.78
C GLU A 138 12.42 8.59 11.17
N HIS A 139 13.23 9.51 10.64
CA HIS A 139 14.48 9.22 9.93
C HIS A 139 14.31 8.33 8.69
N ASP A 140 13.18 8.44 8.03
CA ASP A 140 12.81 7.67 6.84
C ASP A 140 11.81 8.48 5.99
N THR A 141 11.46 7.96 4.82
CA THR A 141 10.40 8.53 3.99
C THR A 141 9.01 8.09 4.49
N ASP A 142 8.05 8.99 4.40
CA ASP A 142 6.65 8.68 4.64
C ASP A 142 6.11 7.74 3.56
N HIS A 143 5.03 7.02 3.87
CA HIS A 143 4.43 6.07 2.94
C HIS A 143 2.92 6.27 2.85
N VAL A 144 2.42 6.39 1.63
CA VAL A 144 1.00 6.56 1.36
C VAL A 144 0.42 5.27 0.81
N ILE A 145 -0.76 4.89 1.29
CA ILE A 145 -1.52 3.73 0.83
C ILE A 145 -2.95 4.14 0.46
N ALA A 146 -3.54 3.45 -0.52
CA ALA A 146 -4.98 3.53 -0.76
C ALA A 146 -5.68 2.50 0.12
N ILE A 147 -6.77 2.91 0.79
CA ILE A 147 -7.51 2.04 1.70
C ILE A 147 -8.93 1.80 1.16
N TYR A 148 -9.45 0.62 1.45
CA TYR A 148 -10.81 0.23 1.11
C TYR A 148 -11.45 -0.54 2.27
N LYS A 149 -12.76 -0.74 2.20
CA LYS A 149 -13.50 -1.46 3.25
C LYS A 149 -14.42 -2.50 2.62
N GLU A 150 -14.33 -3.74 3.10
CA GLU A 150 -15.21 -4.85 2.75
C GLU A 150 -15.65 -5.56 4.03
N ASP A 151 -16.90 -5.95 4.12
CA ASP A 151 -17.52 -6.65 5.27
C ASP A 151 -17.19 -5.99 6.64
N GLY A 152 -17.12 -4.66 6.64
CA GLY A 152 -16.83 -3.90 7.86
C GLY A 152 -15.33 -3.82 8.22
N CYS A 153 -14.44 -4.48 7.47
CA CYS A 153 -13.01 -4.51 7.71
C CYS A 153 -12.23 -3.68 6.68
N TRP A 154 -11.11 -3.11 7.12
CA TRP A 154 -10.20 -2.33 6.29
C TRP A 154 -9.17 -3.22 5.61
N GLY A 155 -8.89 -2.94 4.34
CA GLY A 155 -7.79 -3.46 3.56
C GLY A 155 -7.02 -2.31 2.89
N ALA A 156 -5.92 -2.63 2.22
CA ALA A 156 -5.10 -1.63 1.55
C ALA A 156 -4.49 -2.13 0.24
N VAL A 157 -4.37 -1.19 -0.70
CA VAL A 157 -3.63 -1.32 -1.95
C VAL A 157 -2.47 -0.34 -1.90
N ALA A 158 -1.26 -0.81 -2.14
CA ALA A 158 -0.08 0.05 -2.08
C ALA A 158 1.03 -0.38 -3.03
N LYS A 159 1.78 0.59 -3.54
CA LYS A 159 3.05 0.41 -4.24
C LYS A 159 4.19 0.66 -3.27
N SER A 160 5.10 -0.26 -3.13
CA SER A 160 6.28 -0.09 -2.30
C SER A 160 7.51 -0.75 -2.91
N ASN A 161 8.65 -0.16 -2.65
CA ASN A 161 9.95 -0.74 -2.97
C ASN A 161 10.40 -1.81 -1.94
N TYR A 162 9.62 -1.99 -0.87
CA TYR A 162 9.79 -3.05 0.13
C TYR A 162 8.65 -4.06 0.04
N ALA A 163 8.96 -5.34 0.11
CA ALA A 163 8.00 -6.42 -0.12
C ALA A 163 6.82 -6.40 0.85
N GLY A 164 7.05 -6.14 2.14
CA GLY A 164 6.03 -6.17 3.18
C GLY A 164 5.20 -4.89 3.31
N CYS A 165 5.53 -3.81 2.56
CA CYS A 165 4.80 -2.54 2.63
C CYS A 165 3.76 -2.37 1.50
N ARG A 166 3.23 -3.45 0.95
CA ARG A 166 2.26 -3.45 -0.15
C ARG A 166 0.86 -3.81 0.33
N TRP A 167 0.23 -4.78 -0.28
CA TRP A 167 -1.12 -5.29 -0.06
C TRP A 167 -1.48 -5.63 1.40
N ARG A 168 -2.75 -5.34 1.78
CA ARG A 168 -3.38 -5.89 2.99
C ARG A 168 -4.79 -6.35 2.67
N GLU A 169 -5.10 -7.59 3.07
CA GLU A 169 -6.45 -8.13 3.02
C GLU A 169 -7.41 -7.33 3.90
N PRO A 170 -8.73 -7.27 3.58
CA PRO A 170 -9.71 -6.51 4.35
C PRO A 170 -10.13 -7.28 5.62
N VAL A 171 -9.22 -7.40 6.58
CA VAL A 171 -9.42 -8.14 7.85
C VAL A 171 -9.26 -7.26 9.08
N TYR A 172 -8.84 -5.99 8.92
CA TYR A 172 -8.55 -5.10 10.03
C TYR A 172 -9.78 -4.29 10.43
N LYS A 173 -10.20 -4.37 11.69
CA LYS A 173 -11.41 -3.70 12.19
C LYS A 173 -11.23 -2.19 12.38
N SER A 174 -10.00 -1.73 12.52
CA SER A 174 -9.67 -0.31 12.68
C SER A 174 -8.49 0.10 11.81
N LEU A 175 -8.40 1.41 11.52
CA LEU A 175 -7.24 1.97 10.80
C LEU A 175 -5.94 1.80 11.61
N ARG A 176 -6.04 1.79 12.94
CA ARG A 176 -4.88 1.54 13.80
C ARG A 176 -4.37 0.11 13.67
N GLU A 177 -5.26 -0.88 13.60
CA GLU A 177 -4.86 -2.28 13.35
C GLU A 177 -4.21 -2.43 11.96
N LEU A 178 -4.82 -1.82 10.94
CA LEU A 178 -4.25 -1.78 9.59
C LEU A 178 -2.84 -1.16 9.60
N ALA A 179 -2.66 0.00 10.22
CA ALA A 179 -1.37 0.67 10.34
C ALA A 179 -0.33 -0.17 11.10
N LEU A 180 -0.73 -0.83 12.20
CA LEU A 180 0.14 -1.74 12.96
C LEU A 180 0.62 -2.94 12.15
N SER A 181 -0.16 -3.40 11.17
CA SER A 181 0.24 -4.51 10.30
C SER A 181 1.48 -4.21 9.44
N TYR A 182 1.77 -2.95 9.19
CA TYR A 182 2.96 -2.49 8.48
C TYR A 182 4.19 -2.32 9.38
N PHE A 183 4.00 -2.21 10.70
CA PHE A 183 5.02 -1.77 11.65
C PHE A 183 6.32 -2.57 11.58
N ASN A 184 6.25 -3.89 11.46
CA ASN A 184 7.44 -4.73 11.46
C ASN A 184 8.20 -4.72 10.13
N ALA A 185 7.52 -4.46 9.03
CA ALA A 185 8.10 -4.35 7.68
C ALA A 185 8.57 -2.93 7.34
N TYR A 186 8.28 -1.96 8.22
CA TYR A 186 8.59 -0.55 7.96
C TYR A 186 9.88 -0.14 8.67
N PHE A 187 10.97 -0.05 7.91
CA PHE A 187 12.31 0.27 8.43
C PHE A 187 13.18 0.91 7.35
N ASN A 188 14.20 1.66 7.79
CA ASN A 188 15.19 2.30 6.92
C ASN A 188 16.39 1.38 6.62
N LEU A 189 17.32 1.85 5.77
CA LEU A 189 18.53 1.10 5.41
C LEU A 189 19.49 0.85 6.61
N ARG A 190 19.31 1.57 7.72
CA ARG A 190 20.02 1.31 8.97
C ARG A 190 19.34 0.24 9.82
N ARG A 191 18.27 -0.37 9.29
CA ARG A 191 17.43 -1.39 9.94
C ARG A 191 16.68 -0.88 11.17
N GLU A 192 16.50 0.42 11.29
CA GLU A 192 15.72 1.04 12.35
C GLU A 192 14.24 0.95 11.96
N ARG A 193 13.36 0.50 12.87
CA ARG A 193 11.90 0.57 12.67
C ARG A 193 11.45 2.01 12.80
N THR A 194 10.92 2.57 11.72
CA THR A 194 10.77 4.02 11.56
C THR A 194 9.33 4.50 11.62
N LEU A 195 8.32 3.65 11.44
CA LEU A 195 6.92 4.02 11.49
C LEU A 195 6.52 4.56 12.86
N ARG A 196 5.93 5.76 12.91
CA ARG A 196 5.55 6.45 14.16
C ARG A 196 4.08 6.81 14.26
N ARG A 197 3.49 7.25 13.17
CA ARG A 197 2.14 7.82 13.19
C ARG A 197 1.40 7.44 11.92
N PHE A 198 0.08 7.61 11.94
CA PHE A 198 -0.79 7.44 10.78
C PHE A 198 -1.85 8.53 10.75
N SER A 199 -2.31 8.92 9.57
CA SER A 199 -3.35 9.93 9.39
C SER A 199 -4.77 9.37 9.61
N GLY A 200 -5.77 10.25 9.66
CA GLY A 200 -7.14 9.87 9.32
C GLY A 200 -7.27 9.56 7.81
N PRO A 201 -8.38 8.94 7.38
CA PRO A 201 -8.62 8.70 5.96
C PRO A 201 -8.87 10.02 5.22
N VAL A 202 -8.21 10.19 4.07
CA VAL A 202 -8.39 11.34 3.18
C VAL A 202 -9.19 10.92 1.96
N ASN A 203 -10.37 11.53 1.76
CA ASN A 203 -11.16 11.29 0.57
C ASN A 203 -10.76 12.25 -0.55
N LEU A 204 -10.20 11.71 -1.63
CA LEU A 204 -9.70 12.51 -2.76
C LEU A 204 -10.81 13.19 -3.58
N LYS A 205 -12.09 12.88 -3.36
CA LYS A 205 -13.20 13.63 -3.97
C LYS A 205 -13.12 15.14 -3.69
N ARG A 206 -12.50 15.54 -2.57
CA ARG A 206 -12.29 16.96 -2.23
C ARG A 206 -11.42 17.73 -3.22
N PHE A 207 -10.69 17.03 -4.05
CA PHE A 207 -9.80 17.58 -5.08
C PHE A 207 -10.36 17.42 -6.50
N ASP A 208 -11.63 17.05 -6.67
CA ASP A 208 -12.23 16.83 -7.98
C ASP A 208 -12.16 18.09 -8.88
N GLU A 209 -12.33 19.27 -8.29
CA GLU A 209 -12.21 20.56 -9.02
C GLU A 209 -10.79 20.81 -9.57
N GLN A 210 -9.78 20.12 -9.05
CA GLN A 210 -8.38 20.23 -9.48
C GLN A 210 -8.01 19.14 -10.50
N ASN A 211 -8.98 18.34 -10.96
CA ASN A 211 -8.82 17.28 -11.94
C ASN A 211 -7.67 16.29 -11.59
N TRP A 212 -7.52 15.97 -10.30
CA TRP A 212 -6.40 15.18 -9.77
C TRP A 212 -6.17 13.84 -10.47
N MET A 213 -7.20 13.26 -11.10
CA MET A 213 -7.10 11.96 -11.76
C MET A 213 -6.45 12.04 -13.14
N THR A 214 -6.57 13.18 -13.83
CA THR A 214 -6.29 13.27 -15.26
C THR A 214 -5.45 14.47 -15.68
N THR A 215 -5.10 15.33 -14.75
CA THR A 215 -4.23 16.49 -15.02
C THR A 215 -2.86 16.05 -15.55
N ASP A 216 -2.32 16.80 -16.52
CA ASP A 216 -0.94 16.62 -16.99
C ASP A 216 0.09 17.22 -16.03
N LYS A 217 -0.37 18.02 -15.05
CA LYS A 217 0.49 18.58 -13.99
C LYS A 217 0.64 17.60 -12.84
N GLU A 218 1.69 17.78 -12.06
CA GLU A 218 1.87 17.03 -10.83
C GLU A 218 0.85 17.43 -9.76
N VAL A 219 0.43 16.46 -8.95
CA VAL A 219 -0.64 16.63 -7.96
C VAL A 219 -0.09 16.89 -6.54
N TRP A 220 0.94 17.73 -6.43
CA TRP A 220 1.60 18.09 -5.16
C TRP A 220 0.63 18.64 -4.10
N PHE A 221 -0.48 19.24 -4.50
CA PHE A 221 -1.51 19.71 -3.57
C PHE A 221 -2.13 18.58 -2.71
N ILE A 222 -2.10 17.33 -3.19
CA ILE A 222 -2.50 16.16 -2.38
C ILE A 222 -1.45 15.92 -1.29
N VAL A 223 -0.17 16.00 -1.65
CA VAL A 223 0.95 15.82 -0.71
C VAL A 223 0.93 16.90 0.37
N ASP A 224 0.79 18.17 -0.04
CA ASP A 224 0.70 19.31 0.89
C ASP A 224 -0.43 19.09 1.90
N HIS A 225 -1.59 18.61 1.43
CA HIS A 225 -2.69 18.29 2.31
C HIS A 225 -2.37 17.13 3.28
N LEU A 226 -1.70 16.06 2.81
CA LEU A 226 -1.31 14.94 3.67
C LEU A 226 -0.33 15.38 4.77
N PHE A 227 0.54 16.35 4.51
CA PHE A 227 1.44 16.92 5.52
C PHE A 227 0.73 17.81 6.55
N GLU A 228 -0.39 18.43 6.20
CA GLU A 228 -1.12 19.37 7.07
C GLU A 228 -2.12 18.68 7.98
N ILE A 229 -2.60 17.49 7.61
CA ILE A 229 -3.63 16.80 8.40
C ILE A 229 -3.08 16.21 9.68
N LYS A 230 -4.01 15.93 10.61
CA LYS A 230 -3.67 15.32 11.90
C LYS A 230 -3.21 13.88 11.74
N HIS A 231 -2.05 13.57 12.33
CA HIS A 231 -1.55 12.20 12.50
C HIS A 231 -1.68 11.75 13.96
N TYR A 232 -2.04 10.49 14.13
CA TYR A 232 -2.25 9.84 15.41
C TYR A 232 -1.04 8.95 15.74
N PRO A 233 -0.54 8.95 16.99
CA PRO A 233 0.60 8.12 17.35
C PRO A 233 0.24 6.64 17.26
N LEU A 234 1.10 5.86 16.61
CA LEU A 234 0.99 4.41 16.53
C LEU A 234 1.63 3.74 17.75
N ILE A 235 2.76 4.31 18.19
CA ILE A 235 3.51 3.90 19.38
C ILE A 235 3.87 5.12 20.22
N THR A 236 4.17 4.89 21.50
CA THR A 236 4.64 5.94 22.41
C THR A 236 6.13 6.22 22.22
N ALA A 237 6.60 7.40 22.66
CA ALA A 237 8.02 7.73 22.65
C ALA A 237 8.86 6.75 23.50
N ALA A 238 8.32 6.24 24.60
CA ALA A 238 8.98 5.24 25.44
C ALA A 238 9.14 3.90 24.71
N GLN A 239 8.14 3.49 23.91
CA GLN A 239 8.24 2.30 23.06
C GLN A 239 9.26 2.51 21.95
N ALA A 240 9.25 3.68 21.27
CA ALA A 240 10.19 4.00 20.19
C ALA A 240 11.65 3.87 20.63
N LYS A 241 12.00 4.34 21.84
CA LYS A 241 13.37 4.26 22.39
C LYS A 241 13.85 2.82 22.67
N ARG A 242 12.95 1.85 22.74
CA ARG A 242 13.26 0.45 23.07
C ARG A 242 13.15 -0.49 21.86
N LEU A 243 12.92 0.06 20.66
CA LEU A 243 12.82 -0.76 19.46
C LEU A 243 14.17 -1.40 19.13
N HIS A 244 14.14 -2.67 18.82
CA HIS A 244 15.29 -3.38 18.29
C HIS A 244 15.37 -3.15 16.78
N ARG A 245 16.60 -3.16 16.24
CA ARG A 245 16.82 -3.17 14.80
C ARG A 245 16.26 -4.43 14.17
N VAL A 246 15.92 -4.33 12.90
CA VAL A 246 15.52 -5.48 12.10
C VAL A 246 16.71 -6.41 11.90
N ASP A 247 16.48 -7.70 12.06
CA ASP A 247 17.51 -8.72 11.80
C ASP A 247 17.83 -8.83 10.30
N GLU A 248 18.97 -9.47 10.00
CA GLU A 248 19.46 -9.63 8.63
C GLU A 248 18.45 -10.34 7.73
N ARG A 249 17.84 -11.42 8.22
CA ARG A 249 16.93 -12.24 7.42
C ARG A 249 15.71 -11.48 6.97
N LEU A 250 15.07 -10.72 7.88
CA LEU A 250 13.93 -9.87 7.54
C LEU A 250 14.37 -8.75 6.59
N PHE A 251 15.52 -8.10 6.85
CA PHE A 251 16.05 -7.07 5.98
C PHE A 251 16.24 -7.57 4.53
N GLN A 252 16.87 -8.71 4.34
CA GLN A 252 17.08 -9.33 3.03
C GLN A 252 15.74 -9.68 2.34
N ALA A 253 14.79 -10.25 3.09
CA ALA A 253 13.47 -10.60 2.55
C ALA A 253 12.69 -9.38 2.05
N GLU A 254 12.71 -8.28 2.79
CA GLU A 254 12.02 -7.03 2.43
C GLU A 254 12.69 -6.29 1.27
N CYS A 255 14.01 -6.44 1.11
CA CYS A 255 14.76 -5.83 0.00
C CYS A 255 14.72 -6.68 -1.29
N LEU A 256 14.09 -7.86 -1.28
CA LEU A 256 13.99 -8.70 -2.48
C LEU A 256 13.19 -7.98 -3.57
N GLY A 257 13.79 -7.83 -4.75
CA GLY A 257 13.18 -7.14 -5.89
C GLY A 257 13.16 -5.61 -5.78
N LYS A 258 13.88 -5.03 -4.82
CA LYS A 258 14.00 -3.58 -4.67
C LYS A 258 14.68 -2.94 -5.89
N ALA A 259 14.07 -1.88 -6.42
CA ALA A 259 14.66 -1.04 -7.45
C ALA A 259 15.71 -0.08 -6.84
N PHE A 260 16.77 0.18 -7.57
CA PHE A 260 17.83 1.12 -7.20
C PHE A 260 18.05 2.11 -8.35
N LYS A 261 18.45 3.35 -8.03
CA LYS A 261 18.99 4.26 -9.05
C LYS A 261 20.30 3.65 -9.56
N ALA A 262 20.42 3.61 -10.89
CA ALA A 262 21.64 3.18 -11.57
C ALA A 262 22.80 4.16 -11.34
#